data_1d9124bef3f10db4395ef60385db52ef
#
_entry.id   1d9124bef3f10db4395ef60385db52ef
#
_cell.length_a   1.000
_cell.length_b   1.000
_cell.length_c   1.000
_cell.angle_alpha   90.00
_cell.angle_beta   90.00
_cell.angle_gamma   90.00
#
_symmetry.space_group_name_H-M   'P 1'
#
loop_
_entity.id
_entity.type
_entity.pdbx_description
1 polymer ?
#
loop_
_entity_poly.entity_id
_entity_poly.type
_entity_poly.pdbx_seq_one_letter_code
_entity_poly.pdbx_strand_id
1 'polypeptide(L)'
;MRAYQSTFSVDGPVDEVAPAVRDVMVAWAEKKHRRKLGPDGLGALAPGMRLQPHPGLELLMTDTREELEDRVFGFVVVERHGVNSWASQVMVVGGPRLGDRSLIAVETDSPPSPKDPLRPKTASVPRFVRTMLERFECDDAGIHLSNSPQVLGVEDVPGLLKELGETDHHGLVLVAGAPEDRPLPAWTKFIGNITKGTVGQAATYILDAEATAAFNESVSPQHAVLGGSLRSFAPGALFEEPDDGARHRLMSAQTLADDRLRKKAGQVLERRTRAFTNDRELERRIRRYLWILGQHFDEIVFRTPQQREIGAAAPADGALPTTALAEDTAELHARAEELATLLAARNKDLDEAKKELARARDTIGLLEQRNSKREQDDEALREELRLRTDERDELNVDYAVALDDKDRALGRAEKAEREVQRLRTVLSRIGHAEEAWDTPEEDEPDLAQPSDWLELATWAGNGELARALPRVDFTCDWDRALDLDDQNNLTWIATTWDILRALNDYGRARADESVTVRNLHEYLSAPPDGFRTVPRGRYKPTESETVENRQRYRKERTFPVPEQVPGRDDNGRLYMDRHFVIATAGIVSPRLYFHDATDVPGYGKVVVGYIGRHLTNGQTN
;
A
#
# COMPACT_ATOMS: atom_id res chain seq x y z
N MET A 1 2.86 10.69 -6.43
CA MET A 1 2.97 9.29 -5.94
C MET A 1 1.58 8.67 -6.00
N ARG A 2 1.48 7.40 -6.42
CA ARG A 2 0.19 6.73 -6.58
C ARG A 2 -0.49 6.46 -5.26
N ALA A 3 -1.66 7.07 -5.05
CA ALA A 3 -2.46 6.94 -3.84
C ALA A 3 -3.69 6.04 -4.01
N TYR A 4 -4.14 5.86 -5.25
CA TYR A 4 -5.25 4.98 -5.61
C TYR A 4 -5.08 4.51 -7.05
N GLN A 5 -5.25 3.21 -7.27
CA GLN A 5 -5.28 2.58 -8.59
C GLN A 5 -6.41 1.56 -8.63
N SER A 6 -7.15 1.53 -9.74
CA SER A 6 -8.19 0.53 -9.98
C SER A 6 -8.28 0.26 -11.47
N THR A 7 -8.45 -1.00 -11.83
CA THR A 7 -8.60 -1.42 -13.22
C THR A 7 -9.71 -2.44 -13.27
N PHE A 8 -10.66 -2.26 -14.18
CA PHE A 8 -11.79 -3.16 -14.34
C PHE A 8 -12.33 -3.09 -15.77
N SER A 9 -12.95 -4.16 -16.19
CA SER A 9 -13.68 -4.24 -17.44
C SER A 9 -15.16 -3.98 -17.23
N VAL A 10 -15.82 -3.47 -18.26
CA VAL A 10 -17.26 -3.27 -18.30
C VAL A 10 -17.82 -3.84 -19.59
N ASP A 11 -19.03 -4.35 -19.56
CA ASP A 11 -19.75 -4.78 -20.75
C ASP A 11 -20.20 -3.57 -21.56
N GLY A 12 -20.05 -3.65 -22.85
CA GLY A 12 -20.40 -2.61 -23.80
C GLY A 12 -19.22 -2.12 -24.63
N PRO A 13 -19.49 -1.73 -25.88
CA PRO A 13 -18.48 -1.21 -26.80
C PRO A 13 -17.99 0.16 -26.34
N VAL A 14 -16.74 0.47 -26.62
CA VAL A 14 -16.10 1.72 -26.19
C VAL A 14 -16.84 2.97 -26.71
N ASP A 15 -17.51 2.87 -27.82
CA ASP A 15 -18.28 3.98 -28.43
C ASP A 15 -19.51 4.38 -27.58
N GLU A 16 -19.99 3.48 -26.70
CA GLU A 16 -21.04 3.74 -25.71
C GLU A 16 -20.46 4.06 -24.33
N VAL A 17 -19.42 3.31 -23.91
CA VAL A 17 -18.83 3.42 -22.58
C VAL A 17 -18.03 4.71 -22.42
N ALA A 18 -17.20 5.11 -23.39
CA ALA A 18 -16.37 6.31 -23.27
C ALA A 18 -17.18 7.61 -23.10
N PRO A 19 -18.26 7.87 -23.85
CA PRO A 19 -19.15 9.01 -23.60
C PRO A 19 -19.80 8.96 -22.21
N ALA A 20 -20.23 7.78 -21.76
CA ALA A 20 -20.85 7.61 -20.45
C ALA A 20 -19.87 7.86 -19.30
N VAL A 21 -18.62 7.42 -19.42
CA VAL A 21 -17.54 7.72 -18.47
C VAL A 21 -17.18 9.20 -18.50
N ARG A 22 -17.11 9.82 -19.69
CA ARG A 22 -16.93 11.27 -19.83
C ARG A 22 -17.97 12.04 -19.03
N ASP A 23 -19.24 11.69 -19.15
CA ASP A 23 -20.33 12.35 -18.45
C ASP A 23 -20.19 12.22 -16.93
N VAL A 24 -19.77 11.05 -16.43
CA VAL A 24 -19.47 10.82 -15.01
C VAL A 24 -18.33 11.72 -14.54
N MET A 25 -17.24 11.80 -15.32
CA MET A 25 -16.07 12.63 -14.98
C MET A 25 -16.38 14.12 -15.00
N VAL A 26 -17.11 14.59 -16.02
CA VAL A 26 -17.56 15.99 -16.13
C VAL A 26 -18.47 16.34 -14.96
N ALA A 27 -19.50 15.55 -14.68
CA ALA A 27 -20.42 15.81 -13.57
C ALA A 27 -19.72 15.81 -12.21
N TRP A 28 -18.76 14.90 -12.01
CA TRP A 28 -17.93 14.88 -10.80
C TRP A 28 -17.04 16.12 -10.68
N ALA A 29 -16.35 16.50 -11.75
CA ALA A 29 -15.46 17.65 -11.78
C ALA A 29 -16.24 18.97 -11.55
N GLU A 30 -17.38 19.13 -12.21
CA GLU A 30 -18.26 20.29 -12.00
C GLU A 30 -18.77 20.37 -10.55
N LYS A 31 -19.24 19.28 -10.00
CA LYS A 31 -19.69 19.24 -8.60
C LYS A 31 -18.57 19.57 -7.62
N LYS A 32 -17.37 19.03 -7.84
CA LYS A 32 -16.21 19.20 -6.97
C LYS A 32 -15.63 20.61 -7.06
N HIS A 33 -15.57 21.16 -8.29
CA HIS A 33 -14.83 22.40 -8.59
C HIS A 33 -15.73 23.60 -8.92
N ARG A 34 -17.03 23.50 -8.68
CA ARG A 34 -18.05 24.50 -9.06
C ARG A 34 -17.64 25.95 -8.82
N ARG A 35 -16.94 26.25 -7.71
CA ARG A 35 -16.50 27.61 -7.36
C ARG A 35 -15.30 28.09 -8.18
N LYS A 36 -14.57 27.19 -8.86
CA LYS A 36 -13.35 27.48 -9.62
C LYS A 36 -13.59 27.49 -11.13
N LEU A 37 -14.71 26.93 -11.60
CA LEU A 37 -15.01 26.73 -13.03
C LEU A 37 -15.65 27.97 -13.69
N GLY A 38 -16.13 28.92 -12.91
CA GLY A 38 -16.88 30.06 -13.45
C GLY A 38 -18.30 29.68 -13.96
N PRO A 39 -19.00 30.61 -14.63
CA PRO A 39 -20.40 30.43 -15.04
C PRO A 39 -20.57 29.40 -16.16
N ASP A 40 -19.59 29.25 -17.04
CA ASP A 40 -19.66 28.35 -18.22
C ASP A 40 -19.34 26.88 -17.89
N GLY A 41 -18.96 26.59 -16.65
CA GLY A 41 -18.64 25.23 -16.20
C GLY A 41 -17.53 24.57 -17.03
N LEU A 42 -17.76 23.31 -17.45
CA LEU A 42 -16.86 22.56 -18.34
C LEU A 42 -17.37 22.51 -19.80
N GLY A 43 -18.34 23.31 -20.17
CA GLY A 43 -18.95 23.31 -21.52
C GLY A 43 -17.96 23.53 -22.66
N ALA A 44 -16.85 24.22 -22.41
CA ALA A 44 -15.79 24.45 -23.39
C ALA A 44 -14.77 23.31 -23.53
N LEU A 45 -14.78 22.31 -22.63
CA LEU A 45 -13.81 21.22 -22.64
C LEU A 45 -14.18 20.16 -23.68
N ALA A 46 -13.33 20.00 -24.69
CA ALA A 46 -13.49 19.02 -25.75
C ALA A 46 -12.22 18.14 -25.88
N PRO A 47 -12.31 16.99 -26.56
CA PRO A 47 -11.12 16.17 -26.83
C PRO A 47 -9.99 16.97 -27.49
N GLY A 48 -8.76 16.74 -27.06
CA GLY A 48 -7.57 17.48 -27.51
C GLY A 48 -7.41 18.85 -26.86
N MET A 49 -8.21 19.20 -25.85
CA MET A 49 -8.17 20.49 -25.18
C MET A 49 -7.62 20.41 -23.76
N ARG A 50 -6.99 21.50 -23.36
CA ARG A 50 -6.58 21.83 -21.99
C ARG A 50 -7.41 23.02 -21.50
N LEU A 51 -8.04 22.88 -20.35
CA LEU A 51 -8.77 23.94 -19.68
C LEU A 51 -8.11 24.25 -18.34
N GLN A 52 -7.77 25.50 -18.10
CA GLN A 52 -7.20 25.97 -16.84
C GLN A 52 -8.03 27.14 -16.30
N PRO A 53 -9.19 26.84 -15.66
CA PRO A 53 -10.09 27.88 -15.16
C PRO A 53 -9.49 28.67 -13.99
N HIS A 54 -8.52 28.10 -13.29
CA HIS A 54 -7.83 28.71 -12.15
C HIS A 54 -6.38 28.20 -12.10
N PRO A 55 -5.37 28.97 -11.64
CA PRO A 55 -3.96 28.52 -11.57
C PRO A 55 -3.74 27.21 -10.81
N GLY A 56 -4.64 26.89 -9.87
CA GLY A 56 -4.58 25.63 -9.10
C GLY A 56 -5.48 24.51 -9.63
N LEU A 57 -6.10 24.65 -10.81
CA LEU A 57 -6.99 23.63 -11.39
C LEU A 57 -6.76 23.52 -12.89
N GLU A 58 -6.43 22.35 -13.35
CA GLU A 58 -6.19 22.02 -14.75
C GLU A 58 -6.95 20.75 -15.13
N LEU A 59 -7.60 20.78 -16.30
CA LEU A 59 -8.37 19.67 -16.84
C LEU A 59 -7.90 19.43 -18.28
N LEU A 60 -7.69 18.14 -18.60
CA LEU A 60 -7.32 17.69 -19.94
C LEU A 60 -8.26 16.58 -20.36
N MET A 61 -8.61 16.56 -21.66
CA MET A 61 -9.42 15.51 -22.25
C MET A 61 -8.81 15.11 -23.58
N THR A 62 -8.72 13.82 -23.83
CA THR A 62 -8.35 13.26 -25.14
C THR A 62 -9.30 12.14 -25.50
N ASP A 63 -9.50 11.94 -26.81
CA ASP A 63 -10.33 10.87 -27.36
C ASP A 63 -9.81 10.58 -28.76
N THR A 64 -9.04 9.52 -28.89
CA THR A 64 -8.26 9.21 -30.09
C THR A 64 -8.47 7.77 -30.52
N ARG A 65 -8.17 7.47 -31.79
CA ARG A 65 -8.07 6.10 -32.30
C ARG A 65 -6.62 5.80 -32.65
N GLU A 66 -6.15 4.66 -32.19
CA GLU A 66 -4.80 4.17 -32.41
C GLU A 66 -4.69 3.29 -33.68
N GLU A 67 -3.47 2.94 -34.07
CA GLU A 67 -3.14 2.18 -35.29
C GLU A 67 -3.94 0.88 -35.48
N LEU A 68 -4.49 0.29 -34.42
CA LEU A 68 -5.21 -0.96 -34.44
C LEU A 68 -6.74 -0.77 -34.25
N GLU A 69 -7.21 0.44 -34.56
CA GLU A 69 -8.59 0.87 -34.37
C GLU A 69 -9.08 0.90 -32.92
N ASP A 70 -8.19 0.66 -31.95
CA ASP A 70 -8.52 0.81 -30.53
C ASP A 70 -8.77 2.29 -30.23
N ARG A 71 -9.93 2.60 -29.63
CA ARG A 71 -10.28 3.93 -29.14
C ARG A 71 -9.73 4.09 -27.73
N VAL A 72 -8.99 5.17 -27.50
CA VAL A 72 -8.44 5.54 -26.19
C VAL A 72 -9.02 6.89 -25.79
N PHE A 73 -9.87 6.87 -24.77
CA PHE A 73 -10.39 8.06 -24.13
C PHE A 73 -9.63 8.32 -22.84
N GLY A 74 -9.31 9.58 -22.56
CA GLY A 74 -8.64 9.99 -21.33
C GLY A 74 -9.18 11.30 -20.78
N PHE A 75 -9.31 11.37 -19.45
CA PHE A 75 -9.69 12.57 -18.73
C PHE A 75 -8.81 12.72 -17.49
N VAL A 76 -8.17 13.88 -17.34
CA VAL A 76 -7.30 14.20 -16.20
C VAL A 76 -7.75 15.47 -15.52
N VAL A 77 -7.75 15.46 -14.19
CA VAL A 77 -7.93 16.65 -13.35
C VAL A 77 -6.72 16.79 -12.46
N VAL A 78 -5.99 17.90 -12.59
CA VAL A 78 -4.84 18.23 -11.74
C VAL A 78 -5.20 19.40 -10.83
N GLU A 79 -5.05 19.18 -9.53
CA GLU A 79 -5.28 20.17 -8.48
C GLU A 79 -3.96 20.54 -7.82
N ARG A 80 -3.57 21.82 -7.87
CA ARG A 80 -2.35 22.35 -7.24
C ARG A 80 -2.69 23.19 -6.03
N HIS A 81 -2.05 22.90 -4.91
CA HIS A 81 -2.15 23.63 -3.64
C HIS A 81 -0.75 23.96 -3.15
N GLY A 82 -0.21 25.10 -3.61
CA GLY A 82 1.20 25.45 -3.40
C GLY A 82 2.13 24.43 -4.05
N VAL A 83 3.02 23.81 -3.28
CA VAL A 83 3.96 22.77 -3.75
C VAL A 83 3.31 21.40 -3.90
N ASN A 84 2.11 21.20 -3.37
CA ASN A 84 1.40 19.92 -3.40
C ASN A 84 0.49 19.84 -4.62
N SER A 85 0.55 18.73 -5.35
CA SER A 85 -0.38 18.45 -6.46
C SER A 85 -1.07 17.12 -6.29
N TRP A 86 -2.35 17.10 -6.67
CA TRP A 86 -3.17 15.90 -6.83
C TRP A 86 -3.53 15.76 -8.29
N ALA A 87 -3.45 14.55 -8.83
CA ALA A 87 -3.92 14.25 -10.16
C ALA A 87 -4.88 13.07 -10.11
N SER A 88 -6.06 13.20 -10.72
CA SER A 88 -7.02 12.12 -10.90
C SER A 88 -7.21 11.88 -12.38
N GLN A 89 -6.96 10.68 -12.83
CA GLN A 89 -7.00 10.27 -14.23
C GLN A 89 -7.95 9.09 -14.40
N VAL A 90 -8.70 9.10 -15.50
CA VAL A 90 -9.41 7.94 -16.00
C VAL A 90 -9.04 7.69 -17.46
N MET A 91 -8.87 6.43 -17.80
CA MET A 91 -8.67 5.95 -19.16
C MET A 91 -9.77 4.94 -19.49
N VAL A 92 -10.34 5.02 -20.70
CA VAL A 92 -11.23 4.00 -21.25
C VAL A 92 -10.64 3.53 -22.58
N VAL A 93 -10.51 2.23 -22.72
CA VAL A 93 -10.01 1.62 -23.96
C VAL A 93 -10.97 0.56 -24.42
N GLY A 94 -11.22 0.53 -25.71
CA GLY A 94 -11.97 -0.54 -26.38
C GLY A 94 -11.69 -0.55 -27.86
N GLY A 95 -12.00 -1.66 -28.50
CA GLY A 95 -11.76 -1.85 -29.91
C GLY A 95 -11.85 -3.32 -30.31
N PRO A 96 -11.53 -3.67 -31.56
CA PRO A 96 -11.70 -5.02 -32.10
C PRO A 96 -11.06 -6.14 -31.28
N ARG A 97 -10.01 -5.80 -30.50
CA ARG A 97 -9.29 -6.76 -29.66
C ARG A 97 -9.98 -7.05 -28.33
N LEU A 98 -10.83 -6.15 -27.85
CA LEU A 98 -11.60 -6.28 -26.62
C LEU A 98 -13.03 -6.79 -26.88
N GLY A 99 -13.43 -6.86 -28.15
CA GLY A 99 -14.78 -7.24 -28.54
C GLY A 99 -15.81 -6.23 -28.04
N ASP A 100 -16.91 -6.73 -27.49
CA ASP A 100 -17.99 -5.91 -26.93
C ASP A 100 -17.72 -5.44 -25.48
N ARG A 101 -16.46 -5.44 -25.05
CA ARG A 101 -16.07 -4.99 -23.71
C ARG A 101 -15.13 -3.80 -23.75
N SER A 102 -15.21 -2.97 -22.74
CA SER A 102 -14.32 -1.84 -22.54
C SER A 102 -13.53 -1.98 -21.26
N LEU A 103 -12.24 -1.60 -21.30
CA LEU A 103 -11.35 -1.56 -20.15
C LEU A 103 -11.32 -0.14 -19.57
N ILE A 104 -11.49 -0.02 -18.27
CA ILE A 104 -11.37 1.24 -17.54
C ILE A 104 -10.20 1.14 -16.57
N ALA A 105 -9.29 2.12 -16.63
CA ALA A 105 -8.22 2.28 -15.64
C ALA A 105 -8.35 3.63 -14.96
N VAL A 106 -8.25 3.64 -13.64
CA VAL A 106 -8.34 4.83 -12.79
C VAL A 106 -7.08 4.94 -11.97
N GLU A 107 -6.49 6.12 -11.97
CA GLU A 107 -5.33 6.43 -11.15
C GLU A 107 -5.54 7.75 -10.41
N THR A 108 -5.11 7.83 -9.16
CA THR A 108 -5.04 9.08 -8.43
C THR A 108 -3.67 9.19 -7.78
N ASP A 109 -2.92 10.21 -8.19
CA ASP A 109 -1.67 10.59 -7.58
C ASP A 109 -1.87 11.64 -6.49
N SER A 110 -1.10 11.53 -5.42
CA SER A 110 -1.09 12.48 -4.31
C SER A 110 0.31 12.99 -4.02
N PRO A 111 0.43 14.12 -3.31
CA PRO A 111 1.71 14.53 -2.74
C PRO A 111 2.21 13.50 -1.72
N PRO A 112 3.49 13.54 -1.36
CA PRO A 112 4.04 12.74 -0.28
C PRO A 112 3.29 12.92 1.03
N SER A 113 3.19 11.86 1.83
CA SER A 113 2.61 11.94 3.16
C SER A 113 3.50 12.81 4.08
N PRO A 114 2.93 13.75 4.87
CA PRO A 114 3.73 14.51 5.85
C PRO A 114 4.39 13.65 6.93
N LYS A 115 3.84 12.45 7.17
CA LYS A 115 4.36 11.51 8.17
C LYS A 115 5.45 10.58 7.61
N ASP A 116 5.40 10.30 6.31
CA ASP A 116 6.34 9.43 5.61
C ASP A 116 6.50 9.94 4.15
N PRO A 117 7.58 10.68 3.85
CA PRO A 117 7.79 11.24 2.51
C PRO A 117 7.94 10.22 1.39
N LEU A 118 8.21 8.96 1.72
CA LEU A 118 8.33 7.87 0.75
C LEU A 118 6.97 7.26 0.36
N ARG A 119 5.89 7.67 1.04
CA ARG A 119 4.54 7.17 0.78
C ARG A 119 3.61 8.27 0.27
N PRO A 120 2.62 7.92 -0.54
CA PRO A 120 1.58 8.86 -0.94
C PRO A 120 0.75 9.29 0.27
N LYS A 121 0.26 10.52 0.24
CA LYS A 121 -0.79 10.94 1.16
C LYS A 121 -2.05 10.11 0.88
N THR A 122 -2.67 9.57 1.92
CA THR A 122 -3.88 8.75 1.79
C THR A 122 -4.99 9.49 1.03
N ALA A 123 -5.49 8.89 -0.04
CA ALA A 123 -6.65 9.35 -0.79
C ALA A 123 -7.91 8.58 -0.36
N SER A 124 -9.05 9.18 -0.33
CA SER A 124 -10.33 8.44 -0.27
C SER A 124 -10.64 7.84 -1.64
N VAL A 125 -11.45 6.79 -1.68
CA VAL A 125 -11.99 6.26 -2.96
C VAL A 125 -12.63 7.40 -3.75
N PRO A 126 -12.21 7.65 -5.01
CA PRO A 126 -12.78 8.71 -5.82
C PRO A 126 -14.28 8.53 -6.04
N ARG A 127 -15.07 9.60 -5.87
CA ARG A 127 -16.53 9.50 -6.03
C ARG A 127 -16.96 9.06 -7.42
N PHE A 128 -16.21 9.45 -8.43
CA PHE A 128 -16.51 9.04 -9.81
C PHE A 128 -16.34 7.52 -10.00
N VAL A 129 -15.42 6.86 -9.30
CA VAL A 129 -15.32 5.39 -9.30
C VAL A 129 -16.61 4.77 -8.77
N ARG A 130 -17.11 5.26 -7.63
CA ARG A 130 -18.39 4.77 -7.09
C ARG A 130 -19.55 4.94 -8.06
N THR A 131 -19.60 6.08 -8.75
CA THR A 131 -20.64 6.33 -9.78
C THR A 131 -20.48 5.40 -10.98
N MET A 132 -19.25 5.05 -11.37
CA MET A 132 -19.01 4.06 -12.43
C MET A 132 -19.51 2.67 -12.03
N LEU A 133 -19.18 2.23 -10.80
CA LEU A 133 -19.64 0.95 -10.24
C LEU A 133 -21.17 0.87 -10.03
N GLU A 134 -21.86 2.02 -9.96
CA GLU A 134 -23.34 2.08 -9.94
C GLU A 134 -23.96 2.05 -11.33
N ARG A 135 -23.21 2.52 -12.33
CA ARG A 135 -23.71 2.69 -13.70
C ARG A 135 -23.42 1.50 -14.60
N PHE A 136 -22.34 0.76 -14.33
CA PHE A 136 -21.87 -0.32 -15.17
C PHE A 136 -21.75 -1.63 -14.37
N GLU A 137 -21.95 -2.73 -15.05
CA GLU A 137 -21.52 -4.05 -14.58
C GLU A 137 -19.99 -4.11 -14.72
N CYS A 138 -19.31 -3.99 -13.59
CA CYS A 138 -17.83 -3.91 -13.53
C CYS A 138 -17.24 -5.21 -13.01
N ASP A 139 -16.20 -5.70 -13.66
CA ASP A 139 -15.46 -6.86 -13.19
C ASP A 139 -13.94 -6.70 -13.32
N ASP A 140 -13.20 -7.37 -12.43
CA ASP A 140 -11.75 -7.52 -12.48
C ASP A 140 -11.43 -8.98 -12.83
N ALA A 141 -11.27 -9.25 -14.14
CA ALA A 141 -11.04 -10.60 -14.68
C ALA A 141 -12.10 -11.65 -14.23
N GLY A 142 -13.37 -11.25 -14.23
CA GLY A 142 -14.50 -12.10 -13.83
C GLY A 142 -14.95 -11.92 -12.39
N ILE A 143 -14.17 -11.27 -11.54
CA ILE A 143 -14.56 -10.90 -10.16
C ILE A 143 -15.43 -9.65 -10.20
N HIS A 144 -16.70 -9.77 -9.82
CA HIS A 144 -17.62 -8.65 -9.85
C HIS A 144 -17.28 -7.57 -8.82
N LEU A 145 -17.13 -6.32 -9.28
CA LEU A 145 -16.84 -5.15 -8.43
C LEU A 145 -18.11 -4.33 -8.21
N SER A 146 -18.44 -4.05 -6.95
CA SER A 146 -19.58 -3.24 -6.58
C SER A 146 -19.28 -2.23 -5.46
N ASN A 147 -20.19 -1.25 -5.25
CA ASN A 147 -20.10 -0.27 -4.18
C ASN A 147 -20.43 -0.82 -2.78
N SER A 148 -21.10 -1.94 -2.71
CA SER A 148 -21.59 -2.57 -1.49
C SER A 148 -21.29 -4.07 -1.50
N PRO A 149 -21.12 -4.68 -0.30
CA PRO A 149 -20.92 -6.12 -0.22
C PRO A 149 -22.09 -6.89 -0.83
N GLN A 150 -21.77 -7.97 -1.55
CA GLN A 150 -22.74 -8.89 -2.11
C GLN A 150 -22.95 -10.07 -1.17
N VAL A 151 -24.19 -10.47 -0.97
CA VAL A 151 -24.54 -11.64 -0.16
C VAL A 151 -24.61 -12.84 -1.08
N LEU A 152 -23.91 -13.90 -0.70
CA LEU A 152 -23.85 -15.18 -1.42
C LEU A 152 -24.53 -16.28 -0.60
N GLY A 153 -25.33 -17.08 -1.27
CA GLY A 153 -25.94 -18.30 -0.75
C GLY A 153 -25.05 -19.53 -0.99
N VAL A 154 -25.52 -20.69 -0.54
CA VAL A 154 -24.79 -21.95 -0.68
C VAL A 154 -24.54 -22.32 -2.14
N GLU A 155 -25.45 -21.99 -3.04
CA GLU A 155 -25.35 -22.22 -4.48
C GLU A 155 -24.24 -21.43 -5.16
N ASP A 156 -23.82 -20.30 -4.58
CA ASP A 156 -22.77 -19.43 -5.11
C ASP A 156 -21.35 -19.87 -4.69
N VAL A 157 -21.23 -20.71 -3.65
CA VAL A 157 -19.93 -21.13 -3.09
C VAL A 157 -18.99 -21.76 -4.12
N PRO A 158 -19.43 -22.66 -5.02
CA PRO A 158 -18.54 -23.23 -6.02
C PRO A 158 -17.99 -22.18 -6.99
N GLY A 159 -18.81 -21.19 -7.35
CA GLY A 159 -18.40 -20.05 -8.17
C GLY A 159 -17.35 -19.21 -7.49
N LEU A 160 -17.59 -18.85 -6.21
CA LEU A 160 -16.65 -18.08 -5.40
C LEU A 160 -15.30 -18.81 -5.25
N LEU A 161 -15.28 -20.10 -4.96
CA LEU A 161 -14.04 -20.87 -4.84
C LEU A 161 -13.23 -20.87 -6.14
N LYS A 162 -13.91 -20.98 -7.27
CA LYS A 162 -13.27 -20.87 -8.59
C LYS A 162 -12.66 -19.48 -8.78
N GLU A 163 -13.41 -18.42 -8.50
CA GLU A 163 -12.95 -17.02 -8.61
C GLU A 163 -11.72 -16.76 -7.73
N LEU A 164 -11.73 -17.22 -6.49
CA LEU A 164 -10.60 -17.08 -5.55
C LEU A 164 -9.34 -17.83 -6.02
N GLY A 165 -9.51 -18.94 -6.74
CA GLY A 165 -8.42 -19.73 -7.32
C GLY A 165 -7.81 -19.14 -8.59
N GLU A 166 -8.51 -18.19 -9.26
CA GLU A 166 -7.98 -17.54 -10.46
C GLU A 166 -6.85 -16.57 -10.13
N THR A 167 -5.88 -16.43 -11.05
CA THR A 167 -4.67 -15.59 -10.86
C THR A 167 -4.75 -14.22 -11.53
N ASP A 168 -5.69 -14.05 -12.45
CA ASP A 168 -5.70 -12.95 -13.41
C ASP A 168 -6.31 -11.67 -12.85
N HIS A 169 -7.12 -11.73 -11.78
CA HIS A 169 -7.69 -10.53 -11.17
C HIS A 169 -6.63 -9.71 -10.41
N HIS A 170 -6.78 -8.37 -10.41
CA HIS A 170 -5.78 -7.44 -9.85
C HIS A 170 -6.01 -7.13 -8.39
N GLY A 171 -7.27 -7.13 -7.96
CA GLY A 171 -7.68 -6.75 -6.61
C GLY A 171 -7.68 -7.92 -5.61
N LEU A 172 -7.84 -7.60 -4.34
CA LEU A 172 -8.17 -8.60 -3.31
C LEU A 172 -9.65 -8.96 -3.37
N VAL A 173 -9.98 -10.17 -2.92
CA VAL A 173 -11.36 -10.56 -2.65
C VAL A 173 -11.56 -10.66 -1.14
N LEU A 174 -12.53 -9.92 -0.61
CA LEU A 174 -12.86 -9.86 0.80
C LEU A 174 -14.09 -10.73 1.05
N VAL A 175 -13.93 -11.77 1.86
CA VAL A 175 -15.01 -12.70 2.19
C VAL A 175 -15.32 -12.62 3.68
N ALA A 176 -16.58 -12.33 4.05
CA ALA A 176 -17.03 -12.23 5.43
C ALA A 176 -18.08 -13.29 5.73
N GLY A 177 -17.91 -14.05 6.80
CA GLY A 177 -18.93 -14.98 7.31
C GLY A 177 -19.97 -14.27 8.16
N ALA A 178 -21.26 -14.53 7.93
CA ALA A 178 -22.32 -13.97 8.74
C ALA A 178 -22.32 -14.58 10.15
N PRO A 179 -22.37 -13.78 11.23
CA PRO A 179 -22.51 -14.28 12.58
C PRO A 179 -23.95 -14.71 12.87
N GLU A 180 -24.12 -15.72 13.71
CA GLU A 180 -25.44 -16.26 14.08
C GLU A 180 -26.29 -15.27 14.90
N ASP A 181 -25.64 -14.44 15.70
CA ASP A 181 -26.27 -13.49 16.64
C ASP A 181 -26.70 -12.16 16.01
N ARG A 182 -26.44 -11.95 14.73
CA ARG A 182 -26.73 -10.67 14.05
C ARG A 182 -27.50 -10.88 12.74
N PRO A 183 -28.60 -10.15 12.52
CA PRO A 183 -29.35 -10.20 11.26
C PRO A 183 -28.46 -9.85 10.05
N LEU A 184 -28.57 -10.64 8.97
CA LEU A 184 -27.76 -10.49 7.75
C LEU A 184 -27.75 -9.06 7.16
N PRO A 185 -28.88 -8.32 7.08
CA PRO A 185 -28.86 -6.94 6.60
C PRO A 185 -28.04 -5.98 7.48
N ALA A 186 -28.05 -6.20 8.81
CA ALA A 186 -27.25 -5.42 9.74
C ALA A 186 -25.75 -5.75 9.60
N TRP A 187 -25.42 -7.01 9.38
CA TRP A 187 -24.05 -7.47 9.09
C TRP A 187 -23.55 -6.91 7.77
N THR A 188 -24.33 -6.96 6.70
CA THR A 188 -24.00 -6.38 5.38
C THR A 188 -23.69 -4.89 5.49
N LYS A 189 -24.51 -4.14 6.21
CA LYS A 189 -24.24 -2.72 6.47
C LYS A 189 -22.95 -2.51 7.29
N PHE A 190 -22.69 -3.38 8.25
CA PHE A 190 -21.50 -3.33 9.09
C PHE A 190 -20.22 -3.58 8.27
N ILE A 191 -20.18 -4.65 7.48
CA ILE A 191 -19.06 -4.98 6.58
C ILE A 191 -18.88 -3.87 5.54
N GLY A 192 -19.95 -3.37 4.92
CA GLY A 192 -19.88 -2.25 3.99
C GLY A 192 -19.26 -0.97 4.57
N ASN A 193 -19.44 -0.72 5.88
CA ASN A 193 -18.77 0.40 6.54
C ASN A 193 -17.28 0.17 6.74
N ILE A 194 -16.85 -1.07 7.00
CA ILE A 194 -15.44 -1.45 7.18
C ILE A 194 -14.71 -1.43 5.83
N THR A 195 -15.35 -1.95 4.76
CA THR A 195 -14.76 -2.10 3.43
C THR A 195 -14.95 -0.87 2.53
N LYS A 196 -15.60 0.19 3.00
CA LYS A 196 -15.87 1.41 2.19
C LYS A 196 -14.63 2.04 1.55
N GLY A 197 -13.46 1.86 2.16
CA GLY A 197 -12.18 2.38 1.67
C GLY A 197 -11.50 1.50 0.61
N THR A 198 -12.02 0.28 0.35
CA THR A 198 -11.47 -0.67 -0.62
C THR A 198 -12.27 -0.74 -1.94
N VAL A 199 -13.36 0.01 -2.04
CA VAL A 199 -14.26 0.02 -3.21
C VAL A 199 -13.47 0.32 -4.49
N GLY A 200 -13.73 -0.48 -5.53
CA GLY A 200 -13.03 -0.44 -6.82
C GLY A 200 -11.66 -1.10 -6.84
N GLN A 201 -11.12 -1.48 -5.67
CA GLN A 201 -9.82 -2.15 -5.52
C GLN A 201 -9.95 -3.57 -4.95
N ALA A 202 -11.11 -3.92 -4.41
CA ALA A 202 -11.44 -5.25 -3.91
C ALA A 202 -12.93 -5.53 -4.09
N ALA A 203 -13.27 -6.77 -4.43
CA ALA A 203 -14.63 -7.28 -4.30
C ALA A 203 -14.91 -7.62 -2.84
N THR A 204 -16.16 -7.53 -2.41
CA THR A 204 -16.56 -7.86 -1.04
C THR A 204 -17.79 -8.76 -1.07
N TYR A 205 -17.63 -9.97 -0.56
CA TYR A 205 -18.69 -10.97 -0.46
C TYR A 205 -19.02 -11.26 1.00
N ILE A 206 -20.27 -11.57 1.28
CA ILE A 206 -20.76 -12.01 2.57
C ILE A 206 -21.43 -13.38 2.37
N LEU A 207 -20.88 -14.37 3.02
CA LEU A 207 -21.48 -15.69 3.09
C LEU A 207 -22.56 -15.68 4.17
N ASP A 208 -23.78 -16.13 3.85
CA ASP A 208 -24.78 -16.43 4.87
C ASP A 208 -24.32 -17.63 5.73
N ALA A 209 -25.12 -18.06 6.69
CA ALA A 209 -24.73 -19.14 7.62
C ALA A 209 -24.50 -20.48 6.88
N GLU A 210 -25.37 -20.82 5.93
CA GLU A 210 -25.28 -22.07 5.15
C GLU A 210 -24.10 -22.01 4.18
N ALA A 211 -23.93 -20.90 3.48
CA ALA A 211 -22.77 -20.68 2.59
C ALA A 211 -21.44 -20.66 3.35
N THR A 212 -21.42 -20.10 4.57
CA THR A 212 -20.23 -20.11 5.43
C THR A 212 -19.83 -21.54 5.80
N ALA A 213 -20.78 -22.39 6.15
CA ALA A 213 -20.53 -23.81 6.44
C ALA A 213 -20.01 -24.54 5.20
N ALA A 214 -20.70 -24.41 4.06
CA ALA A 214 -20.32 -25.05 2.81
C ALA A 214 -18.93 -24.62 2.30
N PHE A 215 -18.60 -23.33 2.43
CA PHE A 215 -17.28 -22.80 2.10
C PHE A 215 -16.21 -23.46 2.97
N ASN A 216 -16.41 -23.48 4.30
CA ASN A 216 -15.44 -24.04 5.23
C ASN A 216 -15.26 -25.57 5.09
N GLU A 217 -16.27 -26.30 4.64
CA GLU A 217 -16.16 -27.71 4.29
C GLU A 217 -15.32 -27.96 3.02
N SER A 218 -15.25 -26.96 2.13
CA SER A 218 -14.58 -27.05 0.83
C SER A 218 -13.12 -26.58 0.86
N VAL A 219 -12.63 -26.00 1.97
CA VAL A 219 -11.27 -25.43 2.08
C VAL A 219 -10.54 -26.00 3.29
N SER A 220 -9.20 -25.88 3.31
CA SER A 220 -8.45 -26.25 4.51
C SER A 220 -8.78 -25.31 5.69
N PRO A 221 -8.62 -25.75 6.94
CA PRO A 221 -8.91 -24.93 8.14
C PRO A 221 -8.19 -23.57 8.14
N GLN A 222 -7.02 -23.49 7.51
CA GLN A 222 -6.22 -22.27 7.39
C GLN A 222 -6.84 -21.24 6.43
N HIS A 223 -7.73 -21.66 5.53
CA HIS A 223 -8.49 -20.79 4.61
C HIS A 223 -9.91 -20.50 5.11
N ALA A 224 -10.33 -21.10 6.20
CA ALA A 224 -11.70 -20.98 6.70
C ALA A 224 -12.09 -19.51 7.00
N VAL A 225 -13.36 -19.19 6.75
CA VAL A 225 -13.99 -17.92 7.08
C VAL A 225 -15.01 -18.19 8.19
N LEU A 226 -14.69 -17.74 9.40
CA LEU A 226 -15.56 -17.99 10.56
C LEU A 226 -16.71 -16.99 10.62
N GLY A 227 -17.83 -17.37 11.25
CA GLY A 227 -18.94 -16.46 11.49
C GLY A 227 -18.49 -15.21 12.27
N GLY A 228 -18.86 -14.01 11.78
CA GLY A 228 -18.45 -12.74 12.36
C GLY A 228 -17.04 -12.29 11.99
N SER A 229 -16.28 -13.05 11.17
CA SER A 229 -14.95 -12.70 10.69
C SER A 229 -14.95 -12.17 9.26
N LEU A 230 -13.82 -11.61 8.82
CA LEU A 230 -13.57 -11.19 7.44
C LEU A 230 -12.17 -11.66 7.03
N ARG A 231 -12.07 -12.35 5.92
CA ARG A 231 -10.79 -12.78 5.33
C ARG A 231 -10.54 -12.10 3.99
N SER A 232 -9.31 -11.67 3.76
CA SER A 232 -8.87 -11.13 2.48
C SER A 232 -8.12 -12.19 1.69
N PHE A 233 -8.60 -12.54 0.50
CA PHE A 233 -7.96 -13.47 -0.40
C PHE A 233 -7.16 -12.72 -1.47
N ALA A 234 -5.91 -13.10 -1.64
CA ALA A 234 -5.09 -12.72 -2.78
C ALA A 234 -5.37 -13.67 -3.96
N PRO A 235 -5.16 -13.26 -5.21
CA PRO A 235 -5.34 -14.11 -6.39
C PRO A 235 -4.59 -15.42 -6.31
N GLY A 236 -5.20 -16.49 -6.84
CA GLY A 236 -4.62 -17.81 -6.91
C GLY A 236 -4.54 -18.50 -5.56
N ALA A 237 -5.64 -18.56 -4.82
CA ALA A 237 -5.73 -19.29 -3.55
C ALA A 237 -5.63 -20.80 -3.79
N LEU A 238 -4.76 -21.49 -3.05
CA LEU A 238 -4.52 -22.93 -3.11
C LEU A 238 -5.14 -23.60 -1.89
N PHE A 239 -6.44 -23.86 -1.92
CA PHE A 239 -7.23 -24.29 -0.76
C PHE A 239 -6.82 -25.64 -0.17
N GLU A 240 -6.17 -26.49 -0.94
CA GLU A 240 -5.65 -27.79 -0.49
C GLU A 240 -4.30 -27.65 0.25
N GLU A 241 -3.61 -26.51 0.11
CA GLU A 241 -2.32 -26.24 0.70
C GLU A 241 -2.46 -25.40 1.98
N PRO A 242 -2.32 -25.98 3.19
CA PRO A 242 -2.48 -25.23 4.43
C PRO A 242 -1.57 -24.02 4.57
N ASP A 243 -0.33 -24.10 4.07
CA ASP A 243 0.65 -23.02 4.14
C ASP A 243 0.25 -21.79 3.31
N ASP A 244 -0.56 -21.97 2.26
CA ASP A 244 -1.11 -20.85 1.46
C ASP A 244 -2.07 -20.00 2.27
N GLY A 245 -2.74 -20.56 3.28
CA GLY A 245 -3.64 -19.84 4.17
C GLY A 245 -3.02 -18.60 4.84
N ALA A 246 -1.71 -18.60 5.05
CA ALA A 246 -0.97 -17.45 5.62
C ALA A 246 -0.96 -16.21 4.71
N ARG A 247 -1.14 -16.36 3.39
CA ARG A 247 -1.28 -15.26 2.43
C ARG A 247 -2.62 -14.55 2.56
N HIS A 248 -3.64 -15.25 3.09
CA HIS A 248 -5.04 -14.86 3.12
C HIS A 248 -5.44 -14.43 4.53
N ARG A 249 -5.27 -13.16 4.83
CA ARG A 249 -5.38 -12.65 6.19
C ARG A 249 -6.80 -12.63 6.73
N LEU A 250 -6.95 -13.14 7.95
CA LEU A 250 -8.20 -13.16 8.69
C LEU A 250 -8.26 -11.98 9.67
N MET A 251 -9.37 -11.25 9.67
CA MET A 251 -9.80 -10.37 10.76
C MET A 251 -10.82 -11.14 11.59
N SER A 252 -10.45 -11.51 12.80
CA SER A 252 -11.28 -12.35 13.65
C SER A 252 -12.58 -11.65 14.08
N ALA A 253 -13.58 -12.43 14.49
CA ALA A 253 -14.83 -11.91 15.03
C ALA A 253 -14.59 -11.00 16.25
N GLN A 254 -13.61 -11.31 17.10
CA GLN A 254 -13.24 -10.50 18.26
C GLN A 254 -12.69 -9.13 17.83
N THR A 255 -11.83 -9.09 16.82
CA THR A 255 -11.31 -7.83 16.26
C THR A 255 -12.42 -6.94 15.73
N LEU A 256 -13.42 -7.53 15.06
CA LEU A 256 -14.54 -6.79 14.48
C LEU A 256 -15.61 -6.40 15.51
N ALA A 257 -15.71 -7.12 16.63
CA ALA A 257 -16.64 -6.80 17.72
C ALA A 257 -16.17 -5.63 18.59
N ASP A 258 -14.86 -5.44 18.74
CA ASP A 258 -14.28 -4.34 19.54
C ASP A 258 -14.43 -2.99 18.83
N ASP A 259 -15.10 -2.02 19.47
CA ASP A 259 -15.37 -0.69 18.88
C ASP A 259 -14.10 0.13 18.59
N ARG A 260 -13.02 -0.04 19.36
CA ARG A 260 -11.75 0.66 19.17
C ARG A 260 -10.98 0.04 17.99
N LEU A 261 -10.95 -1.29 17.92
CA LEU A 261 -10.23 -2.04 16.89
C LEU A 261 -10.94 -2.01 15.55
N ARG A 262 -12.28 -1.98 15.54
CA ARG A 262 -13.08 -1.93 14.31
C ARG A 262 -12.74 -0.75 13.40
N LYS A 263 -12.58 0.46 13.96
CA LYS A 263 -12.19 1.64 13.18
C LYS A 263 -10.78 1.47 12.58
N LYS A 264 -9.88 0.88 13.36
CA LYS A 264 -8.51 0.55 12.93
C LYS A 264 -8.51 -0.57 11.89
N ALA A 265 -9.34 -1.60 12.07
CA ALA A 265 -9.52 -2.69 11.12
C ALA A 265 -9.85 -2.18 9.70
N GLY A 266 -10.82 -1.26 9.58
CA GLY A 266 -11.14 -0.62 8.30
C GLY A 266 -9.97 0.14 7.70
N GLN A 267 -9.17 0.85 8.50
CA GLN A 267 -7.98 1.57 8.04
C GLN A 267 -6.84 0.63 7.61
N VAL A 268 -6.63 -0.46 8.35
CA VAL A 268 -5.65 -1.49 8.01
C VAL A 268 -6.03 -2.17 6.70
N LEU A 269 -7.31 -2.55 6.56
CA LEU A 269 -7.82 -3.17 5.34
C LEU A 269 -7.65 -2.26 4.12
N GLU A 270 -8.04 -0.99 4.24
CA GLU A 270 -7.89 0.03 3.20
C GLU A 270 -6.41 0.19 2.77
N ARG A 271 -5.49 0.28 3.74
CA ARG A 271 -4.07 0.40 3.45
C ARG A 271 -3.50 -0.84 2.75
N ARG A 272 -3.85 -2.03 3.22
CA ARG A 272 -3.41 -3.30 2.62
C ARG A 272 -3.92 -3.47 1.20
N THR A 273 -5.21 -3.23 0.98
CA THR A 273 -5.80 -3.32 -0.36
C THR A 273 -5.10 -2.35 -1.31
N ARG A 274 -4.84 -1.12 -0.89
CA ARG A 274 -4.10 -0.14 -1.71
C ARG A 274 -2.67 -0.53 -1.97
N ALA A 275 -1.93 -0.97 -0.95
CA ALA A 275 -0.57 -1.45 -1.14
C ALA A 275 -0.56 -2.61 -2.15
N PHE A 276 -1.47 -3.57 -1.98
CA PHE A 276 -1.58 -4.72 -2.86
C PHE A 276 -1.85 -4.30 -4.33
N THR A 277 -2.84 -3.42 -4.56
CA THR A 277 -3.18 -2.99 -5.93
C THR A 277 -2.17 -2.01 -6.53
N ASN A 278 -1.57 -1.12 -5.73
CA ASN A 278 -0.61 -0.13 -6.23
C ASN A 278 0.77 -0.72 -6.51
N ASP A 279 1.19 -1.74 -5.75
CA ASP A 279 2.49 -2.39 -5.90
C ASP A 279 2.46 -3.50 -6.96
N ARG A 280 1.27 -3.98 -7.31
CA ARG A 280 1.11 -4.98 -8.36
C ARG A 280 1.32 -4.37 -9.74
N GLU A 281 2.16 -5.00 -10.54
CA GLU A 281 2.43 -4.57 -11.89
C GLU A 281 1.18 -4.76 -12.77
N LEU A 282 0.71 -3.69 -13.40
CA LEU A 282 -0.40 -3.76 -14.35
C LEU A 282 0.01 -4.59 -15.55
N GLU A 283 -0.93 -5.27 -16.16
CA GLU A 283 -0.74 -5.99 -17.40
C GLU A 283 -0.02 -5.11 -18.45
N ARG A 284 0.88 -5.73 -19.22
CA ARG A 284 1.65 -5.03 -20.26
C ARG A 284 0.78 -4.23 -21.22
N ARG A 285 -0.42 -4.73 -21.50
CA ARG A 285 -1.42 -4.09 -22.36
C ARG A 285 -1.92 -2.79 -21.75
N ILE A 286 -2.33 -2.81 -20.49
CA ILE A 286 -2.84 -1.63 -19.77
C ILE A 286 -1.73 -0.58 -19.66
N ARG A 287 -0.52 -0.97 -19.32
CA ARG A 287 0.66 -0.08 -19.26
C ARG A 287 0.93 0.60 -20.59
N ARG A 288 0.79 -0.12 -21.72
CA ARG A 288 0.94 0.46 -23.04
C ARG A 288 -0.10 1.56 -23.30
N TYR A 289 -1.37 1.32 -22.99
CA TYR A 289 -2.41 2.33 -23.19
C TYR A 289 -2.26 3.52 -22.25
N LEU A 290 -1.85 3.33 -21.01
CA LEU A 290 -1.54 4.42 -20.09
C LEU A 290 -0.36 5.26 -20.59
N TRP A 291 0.65 4.63 -21.17
CA TRP A 291 1.76 5.33 -21.82
C TRP A 291 1.31 6.15 -23.04
N ILE A 292 0.50 5.57 -23.93
CA ILE A 292 -0.09 6.26 -25.10
C ILE A 292 -0.90 7.47 -24.62
N LEU A 293 -1.73 7.28 -23.61
CA LEU A 293 -2.53 8.36 -23.03
C LEU A 293 -1.64 9.49 -22.47
N GLY A 294 -0.55 9.15 -21.81
CA GLY A 294 0.45 10.11 -21.33
C GLY A 294 1.04 10.94 -22.46
N GLN A 295 1.40 10.33 -23.59
CA GLN A 295 1.89 11.04 -24.79
C GLN A 295 0.86 12.02 -25.34
N HIS A 296 -0.40 11.64 -25.44
CA HIS A 296 -1.47 12.53 -25.90
C HIS A 296 -1.68 13.72 -24.93
N PHE A 297 -1.60 13.49 -23.64
CA PHE A 297 -1.69 14.59 -22.66
C PHE A 297 -0.48 15.54 -22.74
N ASP A 298 0.72 15.01 -22.93
CA ASP A 298 1.92 15.83 -23.13
C ASP A 298 1.81 16.66 -24.40
N GLU A 299 1.34 16.10 -25.52
CA GLU A 299 1.07 16.86 -26.75
C GLU A 299 0.09 18.02 -26.52
N ILE A 300 -1.00 17.78 -25.76
CA ILE A 300 -1.97 18.83 -25.44
C ILE A 300 -1.33 19.95 -24.59
N VAL A 301 -0.48 19.58 -23.63
CA VAL A 301 0.22 20.53 -22.74
C VAL A 301 1.24 21.36 -23.52
N PHE A 302 1.97 20.75 -24.47
CA PHE A 302 3.02 21.41 -25.25
C PHE A 302 2.51 22.19 -26.47
N ARG A 303 1.25 22.00 -26.91
CA ARG A 303 0.63 22.85 -27.92
C ARG A 303 0.45 24.27 -27.36
N THR A 304 1.40 25.15 -27.68
CA THR A 304 1.37 26.57 -27.27
C THR A 304 0.18 27.30 -27.91
N PRO A 305 -0.47 28.28 -27.23
CA PRO A 305 -1.58 29.08 -27.77
C PRO A 305 -1.24 29.89 -29.03
N GLN A 306 0.03 30.09 -29.36
CA GLN A 306 0.50 30.87 -30.50
C GLN A 306 0.32 30.22 -31.88
N GLN A 307 -0.03 28.93 -31.96
CA GLN A 307 -0.29 28.27 -33.27
C GLN A 307 -1.72 28.44 -33.80
N ARG A 308 -2.60 29.11 -33.08
CA ARG A 308 -4.01 29.34 -33.49
C ARG A 308 -4.26 30.56 -34.35
N GLU A 309 -3.29 31.46 -34.57
CA GLU A 309 -3.47 32.74 -35.30
C GLU A 309 -2.87 32.77 -36.71
N ILE A 310 -2.30 31.67 -37.22
CA ILE A 310 -1.75 31.66 -38.60
C ILE A 310 -2.64 30.79 -39.50
N GLY A 311 -3.81 31.28 -39.75
CA GLY A 311 -4.72 30.60 -40.66
C GLY A 311 -5.95 31.40 -41.05
N ALA A 312 -5.79 32.63 -41.54
CA ALA A 312 -6.81 33.29 -42.39
C ALA A 312 -6.31 34.70 -42.81
N ALA A 313 -5.67 34.80 -43.96
CA ALA A 313 -5.86 35.93 -44.91
C ALA A 313 -5.15 35.61 -46.22
N ALA A 314 -5.93 35.22 -47.22
CA ALA A 314 -5.51 35.19 -48.61
C ALA A 314 -5.42 36.64 -49.16
N PRO A 315 -4.44 36.97 -49.97
CA PRO A 315 -4.37 38.29 -50.62
C PRO A 315 -5.23 38.32 -51.85
N ALA A 316 -5.98 39.41 -52.01
CA ALA A 316 -6.74 39.71 -53.23
C ALA A 316 -5.82 40.35 -54.26
N ASP A 317 -5.94 39.89 -55.50
CA ASP A 317 -5.39 40.44 -56.72
C ASP A 317 -5.82 41.90 -56.94
N GLY A 318 -4.86 42.75 -57.32
CA GLY A 318 -5.13 44.09 -57.78
C GLY A 318 -4.13 44.52 -58.85
N ALA A 319 -4.59 44.61 -60.08
CA ALA A 319 -3.89 44.92 -61.30
C ALA A 319 -3.19 46.29 -61.30
N LEU A 320 -2.05 46.35 -62.01
CA LEU A 320 -1.34 47.57 -62.38
C LEU A 320 -2.05 48.37 -63.48
N PRO A 321 -2.00 49.70 -63.49
CA PRO A 321 -2.06 50.48 -64.71
C PRO A 321 -0.74 51.26 -64.97
N THR A 322 -0.28 51.09 -66.17
CA THR A 322 0.77 51.83 -66.87
C THR A 322 0.23 53.20 -67.23
N THR A 323 0.92 54.30 -66.88
CA THR A 323 1.12 55.51 -67.75
C THR A 323 2.01 56.55 -67.12
N ALA A 324 2.91 57.05 -67.95
CA ALA A 324 3.50 58.36 -68.09
C ALA A 324 4.77 58.74 -67.27
N LEU A 325 5.86 58.69 -67.96
CA LEU A 325 7.14 59.36 -67.76
C LEU A 325 6.96 60.89 -67.77
N ALA A 326 7.21 61.56 -66.66
CA ALA A 326 7.65 62.96 -66.57
C ALA A 326 7.52 63.66 -65.17
N GLU A 327 7.48 62.89 -64.06
CA GLU A 327 7.59 63.42 -62.70
C GLU A 327 8.69 62.75 -61.88
N ASP A 328 9.73 62.35 -62.56
CA ASP A 328 10.55 61.17 -62.23
C ASP A 328 11.65 61.39 -61.17
N THR A 329 11.92 62.60 -60.69
CA THR A 329 12.99 62.76 -59.72
C THR A 329 12.50 62.93 -58.26
N ALA A 330 11.34 63.51 -58.08
CA ALA A 330 10.77 63.69 -56.75
C ALA A 330 10.13 62.40 -56.25
N GLU A 331 9.49 61.66 -57.19
CA GLU A 331 8.88 60.35 -56.91
C GLU A 331 9.93 59.26 -56.64
N LEU A 332 11.07 59.29 -57.33
CA LEU A 332 12.20 58.44 -57.05
C LEU A 332 12.87 58.72 -55.70
N HIS A 333 12.94 60.03 -55.29
CA HIS A 333 13.44 60.38 -54.00
C HIS A 333 12.48 59.94 -52.84
N ALA A 334 11.19 60.15 -53.01
CA ALA A 334 10.18 59.67 -52.05
C ALA A 334 10.20 58.16 -51.91
N ARG A 335 10.36 57.44 -53.04
CA ARG A 335 10.43 55.99 -53.05
C ARG A 335 11.75 55.47 -52.44
N ALA A 336 12.87 56.22 -52.64
CA ALA A 336 14.13 55.90 -51.97
C ALA A 336 14.08 56.12 -50.45
N GLU A 337 13.37 57.14 -49.96
CA GLU A 337 13.17 57.36 -48.53
C GLU A 337 12.21 56.33 -47.93
N GLU A 338 11.17 55.89 -48.64
CA GLU A 338 10.26 54.82 -48.24
C GLU A 338 11.01 53.48 -48.15
N LEU A 339 11.84 53.15 -49.13
CA LEU A 339 12.71 51.98 -49.15
C LEU A 339 13.75 52.02 -48.02
N ALA A 340 14.35 53.22 -47.74
CA ALA A 340 15.31 53.39 -46.65
C ALA A 340 14.63 53.18 -45.28
N THR A 341 13.41 53.64 -45.08
CA THR A 341 12.61 53.40 -43.87
C THR A 341 12.22 51.95 -43.71
N LEU A 342 11.80 51.29 -44.79
CA LEU A 342 11.54 49.84 -44.83
C LEU A 342 12.78 49.01 -44.54
N LEU A 343 13.93 49.39 -45.06
CA LEU A 343 15.22 48.74 -44.82
C LEU A 343 15.68 48.93 -43.35
N ALA A 344 15.48 50.11 -42.81
CA ALA A 344 15.77 50.38 -41.39
C ALA A 344 14.85 49.54 -40.44
N ALA A 345 13.56 49.43 -40.76
CA ALA A 345 12.62 48.56 -40.02
C ALA A 345 13.01 47.09 -40.11
N ARG A 346 13.35 46.59 -41.32
CA ARG A 346 13.81 45.21 -41.54
C ARG A 346 15.13 44.89 -40.85
N ASN A 347 16.06 45.86 -40.82
CA ASN A 347 17.32 45.66 -40.09
C ASN A 347 17.08 45.56 -38.57
N LYS A 348 16.11 46.32 -38.05
CA LYS A 348 15.70 46.24 -36.65
C LYS A 348 15.09 44.87 -36.34
N ASP A 349 14.16 44.41 -37.19
CA ASP A 349 13.54 43.07 -37.06
C ASP A 349 14.61 41.97 -37.13
N LEU A 350 15.60 42.10 -38.01
CA LEU A 350 16.72 41.15 -38.13
C LEU A 350 17.60 41.12 -36.88
N ASP A 351 17.85 42.28 -36.26
CA ASP A 351 18.64 42.35 -35.03
C ASP A 351 17.87 41.83 -33.83
N GLU A 352 16.55 41.98 -33.79
CA GLU A 352 15.69 41.36 -32.78
C GLU A 352 15.68 39.82 -32.96
N ALA A 353 15.52 39.32 -34.19
CA ALA A 353 15.57 37.88 -34.49
C ALA A 353 16.94 37.26 -34.15
N LYS A 354 18.06 37.98 -34.38
CA LYS A 354 19.38 37.51 -33.98
C LYS A 354 19.52 37.43 -32.46
N LYS A 355 18.96 38.37 -31.70
CA LYS A 355 18.93 38.33 -30.22
C LYS A 355 18.09 37.16 -29.70
N GLU A 356 16.95 36.89 -30.32
CA GLU A 356 16.12 35.71 -29.99
C GLU A 356 16.82 34.38 -30.30
N LEU A 357 17.49 34.30 -31.44
CA LEU A 357 18.29 33.12 -31.82
C LEU A 357 19.43 32.86 -30.82
N ALA A 358 20.10 33.94 -30.36
CA ALA A 358 21.15 33.82 -29.33
C ALA A 358 20.56 33.27 -28.01
N ARG A 359 19.44 33.80 -27.54
CA ARG A 359 18.75 33.32 -26.33
C ARG A 359 18.29 31.85 -26.47
N ALA A 360 17.77 31.50 -27.64
CA ALA A 360 17.37 30.11 -27.91
C ALA A 360 18.58 29.14 -27.87
N ARG A 361 19.74 29.56 -28.41
CA ARG A 361 20.98 28.77 -28.35
C ARG A 361 21.49 28.58 -26.91
N ASP A 362 21.44 29.62 -26.11
CA ASP A 362 21.81 29.55 -24.69
C ASP A 362 20.88 28.58 -23.92
N THR A 363 19.57 28.64 -24.24
CA THR A 363 18.59 27.74 -23.65
C THR A 363 18.82 26.27 -24.05
N ILE A 364 19.15 26.02 -25.32
CA ILE A 364 19.50 24.68 -25.81
C ILE A 364 20.73 24.16 -25.07
N GLY A 365 21.78 24.97 -24.92
CA GLY A 365 22.98 24.55 -24.19
C GLY A 365 22.71 24.19 -22.72
N LEU A 366 21.81 24.92 -22.04
CA LEU A 366 21.37 24.60 -20.68
C LEU A 366 20.57 23.28 -20.63
N LEU A 367 19.71 23.06 -21.62
CA LEU A 367 18.92 21.83 -21.70
C LEU A 367 19.80 20.60 -22.01
N GLU A 368 20.79 20.74 -22.88
CA GLU A 368 21.77 19.69 -23.17
C GLU A 368 22.61 19.33 -21.93
N GLN A 369 23.07 20.33 -21.18
CA GLN A 369 23.73 20.10 -19.89
C GLN A 369 22.85 19.37 -18.88
N ARG A 370 21.57 19.75 -18.82
CA ARG A 370 20.61 19.13 -17.92
C ARG A 370 20.27 17.69 -18.33
N ASN A 371 20.20 17.42 -19.63
CA ASN A 371 20.00 16.07 -20.14
C ASN A 371 21.20 15.16 -19.87
N SER A 372 22.42 15.66 -20.11
CA SER A 372 23.64 14.89 -19.81
C SER A 372 23.75 14.56 -18.32
N LYS A 373 23.37 15.50 -17.44
CA LYS A 373 23.32 15.21 -16.01
C LYS A 373 22.25 14.15 -15.67
N ARG A 374 21.06 14.22 -16.28
CA ARG A 374 20.01 13.21 -16.10
C ARG A 374 20.45 11.82 -16.55
N GLU A 375 21.15 11.73 -17.68
CA GLU A 375 21.67 10.46 -18.17
C GLU A 375 22.68 9.84 -17.19
N GLN A 376 23.54 10.67 -16.58
CA GLN A 376 24.47 10.22 -15.53
C GLN A 376 23.73 9.77 -14.26
N ASP A 377 22.71 10.53 -13.82
CA ASP A 377 21.89 10.18 -12.66
C ASP A 377 21.10 8.88 -12.92
N ASP A 378 20.57 8.69 -14.14
CA ASP A 378 19.88 7.45 -14.55
C ASP A 378 20.82 6.23 -14.60
N GLU A 379 22.04 6.42 -15.03
CA GLU A 379 23.05 5.33 -15.06
C GLU A 379 23.46 4.92 -13.64
N ALA A 380 23.64 5.89 -12.75
CA ALA A 380 23.91 5.64 -11.33
C ALA A 380 22.74 4.89 -10.66
N LEU A 381 21.48 5.29 -10.95
CA LEU A 381 20.29 4.62 -10.44
C LEU A 381 20.17 3.18 -10.95
N ARG A 382 20.50 2.93 -12.21
CA ARG A 382 20.49 1.57 -12.79
C ARG A 382 21.51 0.66 -12.12
N GLU A 383 22.69 1.17 -11.81
CA GLU A 383 23.71 0.40 -11.10
C GLU A 383 23.31 0.13 -9.65
N GLU A 384 22.71 1.11 -8.96
CA GLU A 384 22.15 0.90 -7.63
C GLU A 384 21.02 -0.15 -7.65
N LEU A 385 20.12 -0.09 -8.63
CA LEU A 385 19.04 -1.08 -8.80
C LEU A 385 19.60 -2.48 -9.04
N ARG A 386 20.68 -2.60 -9.82
CA ARG A 386 21.35 -3.88 -10.06
C ARG A 386 21.92 -4.46 -8.77
N LEU A 387 22.65 -3.65 -7.98
CA LEU A 387 23.18 -4.07 -6.68
C LEU A 387 22.08 -4.53 -5.72
N ARG A 388 20.96 -3.80 -5.67
CA ARG A 388 19.80 -4.18 -4.84
C ARG A 388 19.12 -5.47 -5.31
N THR A 389 19.15 -5.72 -6.62
CA THR A 389 18.62 -6.95 -7.20
C THR A 389 19.50 -8.14 -6.82
N ASP A 390 20.81 -7.99 -6.90
CA ASP A 390 21.78 -9.01 -6.51
C ASP A 390 21.68 -9.33 -5.00
N GLU A 391 21.58 -8.29 -4.14
CA GLU A 391 21.34 -8.46 -2.69
C GLU A 391 20.03 -9.21 -2.40
N ARG A 392 18.97 -8.90 -3.12
CA ARG A 392 17.67 -9.60 -2.98
C ARG A 392 17.79 -11.07 -3.38
N ASP A 393 18.52 -11.35 -4.46
CA ASP A 393 18.66 -12.73 -4.96
C ASP A 393 19.53 -13.57 -4.01
N GLU A 394 20.57 -12.99 -3.37
CA GLU A 394 21.29 -13.62 -2.26
C GLU A 394 20.35 -13.92 -1.08
N LEU A 395 19.54 -12.94 -0.66
CA LEU A 395 18.58 -13.14 0.43
C LEU A 395 17.53 -14.21 0.12
N ASN A 396 17.12 -14.35 -1.14
CA ASN A 396 16.19 -15.41 -1.56
C ASN A 396 16.84 -16.80 -1.46
N VAL A 397 18.14 -16.91 -1.77
CA VAL A 397 18.88 -18.16 -1.58
C VAL A 397 18.99 -18.51 -0.11
N ASP A 398 19.35 -17.54 0.75
CA ASP A 398 19.43 -17.73 2.20
C ASP A 398 18.07 -18.11 2.80
N TYR A 399 16.99 -17.52 2.29
CA TYR A 399 15.63 -17.88 2.68
C TYR A 399 15.26 -19.31 2.28
N ALA A 400 15.62 -19.75 1.08
CA ALA A 400 15.39 -21.11 0.62
C ALA A 400 16.16 -22.13 1.47
N VAL A 401 17.41 -21.81 1.87
CA VAL A 401 18.21 -22.65 2.78
C VAL A 401 17.56 -22.71 4.16
N ALA A 402 17.06 -21.58 4.69
CA ALA A 402 16.37 -21.55 5.98
C ALA A 402 15.06 -22.34 5.98
N LEU A 403 14.32 -22.37 4.85
CA LEU A 403 13.14 -23.23 4.68
C LEU A 403 13.51 -24.72 4.71
N ASP A 404 14.56 -25.13 4.00
CA ASP A 404 15.03 -26.52 4.00
C ASP A 404 15.50 -26.96 5.41
N ASP A 405 16.15 -26.05 6.15
CA ASP A 405 16.54 -26.30 7.56
C ASP A 405 15.32 -26.41 8.49
N LYS A 406 14.28 -25.60 8.26
CA LYS A 406 12.98 -25.71 8.96
C LYS A 406 12.32 -27.07 8.70
N ASP A 407 12.25 -27.48 7.44
CA ASP A 407 11.62 -28.76 7.06
C ASP A 407 12.39 -29.95 7.65
N ARG A 408 13.72 -29.88 7.67
CA ARG A 408 14.55 -30.88 8.36
C ARG A 408 14.33 -30.89 9.86
N ALA A 409 14.11 -29.72 10.49
CA ALA A 409 13.81 -29.61 11.91
C ALA A 409 12.43 -30.19 12.24
N LEU A 410 11.40 -29.90 11.42
CA LEU A 410 10.07 -30.50 11.54
C LEU A 410 10.12 -32.02 11.40
N GLY A 411 10.83 -32.55 10.40
CA GLY A 411 11.00 -34.00 10.23
C GLY A 411 11.74 -34.67 11.40
N ARG A 412 12.63 -33.94 12.10
CA ARG A 412 13.26 -34.44 13.34
C ARG A 412 12.28 -34.43 14.52
N ALA A 413 11.46 -33.40 14.64
CA ALA A 413 10.40 -33.30 15.66
C ALA A 413 9.39 -34.44 15.52
N GLU A 414 8.88 -34.68 14.31
CA GLU A 414 7.97 -35.81 14.06
C GLU A 414 8.58 -37.19 14.37
N LYS A 415 9.88 -37.35 14.11
CA LYS A 415 10.58 -38.59 14.50
C LYS A 415 10.69 -38.73 16.00
N ALA A 416 10.98 -37.64 16.71
CA ALA A 416 11.05 -37.60 18.17
C ALA A 416 9.66 -37.92 18.78
N GLU A 417 8.59 -37.31 18.27
CA GLU A 417 7.22 -37.60 18.71
C GLU A 417 6.84 -39.08 18.53
N ARG A 418 7.15 -39.66 17.36
CA ARG A 418 6.95 -41.09 17.13
C ARG A 418 7.73 -41.97 18.10
N GLU A 419 8.96 -41.59 18.45
CA GLU A 419 9.77 -42.31 19.42
C GLU A 419 9.22 -42.17 20.85
N VAL A 420 8.76 -40.97 21.24
CA VAL A 420 8.05 -40.75 22.50
C VAL A 420 6.80 -41.64 22.59
N GLN A 421 5.99 -41.70 21.54
CA GLN A 421 4.81 -42.54 21.49
C GLN A 421 5.16 -44.03 21.59
N ARG A 422 6.25 -44.46 20.95
CA ARG A 422 6.77 -45.81 21.06
C ARG A 422 7.19 -46.15 22.48
N LEU A 423 7.94 -45.25 23.14
CA LEU A 423 8.40 -45.41 24.52
C LEU A 423 7.24 -45.43 25.50
N ARG A 424 6.23 -44.56 25.34
CA ARG A 424 4.97 -44.58 26.11
C ARG A 424 4.28 -45.94 26.01
N THR A 425 4.19 -46.48 24.81
CA THR A 425 3.59 -47.80 24.60
C THR A 425 4.39 -48.91 25.29
N VAL A 426 5.72 -48.85 25.28
CA VAL A 426 6.59 -49.81 25.96
C VAL A 426 6.43 -49.70 27.48
N LEU A 427 6.46 -48.50 28.07
CA LEU A 427 6.25 -48.23 29.49
C LEU A 427 4.90 -48.75 29.97
N SER A 428 3.83 -48.49 29.23
CA SER A 428 2.50 -49.02 29.54
C SER A 428 2.47 -50.55 29.57
N ARG A 429 3.22 -51.24 28.68
CA ARG A 429 3.28 -52.70 28.62
C ARG A 429 4.08 -53.31 29.78
N ILE A 430 5.04 -52.62 30.33
CA ILE A 430 5.85 -53.12 31.46
C ILE A 430 5.29 -52.73 32.82
N GLY A 431 4.08 -52.17 32.88
CA GLY A 431 3.36 -51.89 34.12
C GLY A 431 3.52 -50.47 34.68
N HIS A 432 4.19 -49.57 33.95
CA HIS A 432 4.38 -48.16 34.31
C HIS A 432 3.45 -47.26 33.47
N ALA A 433 2.16 -47.61 33.43
CA ALA A 433 1.19 -46.89 32.60
C ALA A 433 0.90 -45.46 33.09
N GLU A 434 0.90 -45.25 34.42
CA GLU A 434 0.68 -43.92 35.00
C GLU A 434 1.85 -43.00 34.68
N GLU A 435 3.08 -43.45 34.81
CA GLU A 435 4.30 -42.70 34.48
C GLU A 435 4.45 -42.42 32.97
N ALA A 436 3.90 -43.30 32.12
CA ALA A 436 3.95 -43.10 30.65
C ALA A 436 3.04 -41.98 30.15
N TRP A 437 2.00 -41.63 30.93
CA TRP A 437 0.99 -40.65 30.58
C TRP A 437 0.94 -39.47 31.59
N ASP A 438 1.85 -39.48 32.58
CA ASP A 438 2.06 -38.34 33.46
C ASP A 438 2.69 -37.18 32.63
N THR A 439 1.84 -36.48 31.92
CA THR A 439 2.21 -35.23 31.32
C THR A 439 2.13 -34.17 32.42
N PRO A 440 3.14 -33.34 32.61
CA PRO A 440 2.98 -32.15 33.45
C PRO A 440 1.69 -31.45 33.04
N GLU A 441 0.84 -31.09 34.02
CA GLU A 441 -0.45 -30.48 33.78
C GLU A 441 -0.32 -29.41 32.68
N GLU A 442 -1.06 -29.58 31.58
CA GLU A 442 -1.22 -28.59 30.51
C GLU A 442 -2.10 -27.46 31.06
N ASP A 443 -1.56 -26.66 31.97
CA ASP A 443 -2.28 -25.57 32.62
C ASP A 443 -2.08 -24.21 31.95
N GLU A 444 -1.59 -24.15 30.71
CA GLU A 444 -1.55 -22.89 29.99
C GLU A 444 -2.24 -23.03 28.62
N PRO A 445 -3.25 -22.19 28.31
CA PRO A 445 -3.74 -22.11 26.96
C PRO A 445 -2.61 -21.61 26.07
N ASP A 446 -1.98 -22.53 25.33
CA ASP A 446 -0.96 -22.18 24.35
C ASP A 446 -1.68 -21.43 23.22
N LEU A 447 -1.76 -20.10 23.32
CA LEU A 447 -2.27 -19.30 22.24
C LEU A 447 -1.47 -19.59 20.99
N ALA A 448 -2.14 -19.94 19.92
CA ALA A 448 -1.52 -20.07 18.61
C ALA A 448 -0.78 -18.77 18.25
N GLN A 449 0.19 -18.88 17.35
CA GLN A 449 0.89 -17.68 16.86
C GLN A 449 -0.11 -16.68 16.28
N PRO A 450 -0.06 -15.38 16.64
CA PRO A 450 -0.94 -14.37 16.08
C PRO A 450 -0.68 -14.23 14.56
N SER A 451 -1.72 -14.11 13.78
CA SER A 451 -1.63 -13.98 12.33
C SER A 451 -1.12 -12.59 11.91
N ASP A 452 -1.36 -11.57 12.73
CA ASP A 452 -0.97 -10.18 12.45
C ASP A 452 -0.90 -9.31 13.72
N TRP A 453 -0.44 -8.07 13.55
CA TRP A 453 -0.32 -7.11 14.65
C TRP A 453 -1.67 -6.69 15.24
N LEU A 454 -2.73 -6.73 14.44
CA LEU A 454 -4.07 -6.40 14.90
C LEU A 454 -4.61 -7.48 15.83
N GLU A 455 -4.38 -8.76 15.53
CA GLU A 455 -4.74 -9.88 16.41
C GLU A 455 -3.96 -9.82 17.72
N LEU A 456 -2.65 -9.57 17.67
CA LEU A 456 -1.82 -9.42 18.88
C LEU A 456 -2.31 -8.24 19.75
N ALA A 457 -2.66 -7.10 19.14
CA ALA A 457 -3.23 -5.95 19.85
C ALA A 457 -4.62 -6.27 20.43
N THR A 458 -5.41 -7.12 19.76
CA THR A 458 -6.71 -7.60 20.25
C THR A 458 -6.55 -8.43 21.51
N TRP A 459 -5.62 -9.39 21.52
CA TRP A 459 -5.32 -10.22 22.69
C TRP A 459 -4.83 -9.39 23.88
N ALA A 460 -4.10 -8.31 23.62
CA ALA A 460 -3.71 -7.37 24.67
C ALA A 460 -4.92 -6.62 25.25
N GLY A 461 -5.85 -6.19 24.40
CA GLY A 461 -7.03 -5.44 24.79
C GLY A 461 -8.08 -6.25 25.58
N ASN A 462 -8.25 -7.53 25.24
CA ASN A 462 -9.22 -8.45 25.87
C ASN A 462 -8.65 -9.27 27.05
N GLY A 463 -7.34 -9.12 27.35
CA GLY A 463 -6.67 -9.79 28.45
C GLY A 463 -6.19 -11.22 28.14
N GLU A 464 -6.37 -11.72 26.92
CA GLU A 464 -5.86 -13.03 26.51
C GLU A 464 -4.33 -13.07 26.52
N LEU A 465 -3.69 -11.99 26.06
CA LEU A 465 -2.23 -11.88 26.08
C LEU A 465 -1.65 -11.93 27.51
N ALA A 466 -2.32 -11.29 28.48
CA ALA A 466 -1.88 -11.31 29.87
C ALA A 466 -2.07 -12.70 30.52
N ARG A 467 -3.09 -13.47 30.07
CA ARG A 467 -3.31 -14.86 30.52
C ARG A 467 -2.28 -15.81 29.92
N ALA A 468 -1.96 -15.64 28.65
CA ALA A 468 -0.99 -16.48 27.96
C ALA A 468 0.48 -16.16 28.35
N LEU A 469 0.76 -14.93 28.73
CA LEU A 469 2.10 -14.46 29.08
C LEU A 469 2.10 -13.80 30.48
N PRO A 470 1.81 -14.56 31.56
CA PRO A 470 1.59 -14.02 32.90
C PRO A 470 2.81 -13.32 33.50
N ARG A 471 4.03 -13.57 32.96
CA ARG A 471 5.29 -12.95 33.39
C ARG A 471 5.70 -11.74 32.55
N VAL A 472 4.81 -11.28 31.65
CA VAL A 472 5.03 -10.10 30.81
C VAL A 472 3.89 -9.12 31.00
N ASP A 473 4.18 -7.89 31.37
CA ASP A 473 3.22 -6.78 31.37
C ASP A 473 3.46 -5.86 30.16
N PHE A 474 2.38 -5.39 29.57
CA PHE A 474 2.42 -4.57 28.35
C PHE A 474 1.94 -3.15 28.68
N THR A 475 2.84 -2.18 28.53
CA THR A 475 2.54 -0.75 28.67
C THR A 475 2.73 0.01 27.36
N CYS A 476 3.07 -0.73 26.29
CA CYS A 476 3.31 -0.17 24.96
C CYS A 476 2.05 0.42 24.33
N ASP A 477 2.24 1.46 23.53
CA ASP A 477 1.21 1.98 22.63
C ASP A 477 1.08 1.06 21.40
N TRP A 478 0.01 0.26 21.37
CA TRP A 478 -0.26 -0.70 20.30
C TRP A 478 -0.44 -0.04 18.92
N ASP A 479 -0.75 1.27 18.86
CA ASP A 479 -0.82 1.99 17.59
C ASP A 479 0.53 1.98 16.85
N ARG A 480 1.65 1.97 17.61
CA ARG A 480 3.00 1.86 17.05
C ARG A 480 3.30 0.46 16.47
N ALA A 481 2.77 -0.57 17.10
CA ALA A 481 2.88 -1.93 16.59
C ALA A 481 2.03 -2.13 15.34
N LEU A 482 0.81 -1.57 15.33
CA LEU A 482 -0.09 -1.60 14.16
C LEU A 482 0.50 -0.87 12.93
N ASP A 483 1.34 0.17 13.12
CA ASP A 483 2.06 0.83 12.02
C ASP A 483 3.04 -0.13 11.31
N LEU A 484 3.42 -1.27 11.90
CA LEU A 484 4.26 -2.30 11.28
C LEU A 484 3.50 -3.17 10.28
N ASP A 485 2.18 -3.25 10.38
CA ASP A 485 1.33 -3.96 9.40
C ASP A 485 1.47 -3.40 7.98
N ASP A 486 1.87 -2.12 7.87
CA ASP A 486 2.13 -1.46 6.60
C ASP A 486 3.23 -2.13 5.77
N GLN A 487 4.11 -2.90 6.39
CA GLN A 487 5.24 -3.55 5.71
C GLN A 487 4.89 -4.95 5.18
N ASN A 488 3.67 -5.43 5.45
CA ASN A 488 3.17 -6.75 5.03
C ASN A 488 4.14 -7.92 5.29
N ASN A 489 4.94 -7.84 6.35
CA ASN A 489 5.98 -8.82 6.66
C ASN A 489 5.54 -9.73 7.80
N LEU A 490 5.07 -10.93 7.44
CA LEU A 490 4.57 -11.94 8.37
C LEU A 490 5.67 -12.48 9.32
N THR A 491 6.93 -12.45 8.91
CA THR A 491 8.02 -12.94 9.75
C THR A 491 8.26 -12.05 10.97
N TRP A 492 7.88 -10.77 10.91
CA TRP A 492 8.05 -9.84 12.03
C TRP A 492 7.11 -10.15 13.20
N ILE A 493 5.86 -10.51 12.90
CA ILE A 493 4.91 -10.90 13.95
C ILE A 493 5.30 -12.23 14.58
N ALA A 494 5.72 -13.21 13.77
CA ALA A 494 6.23 -14.50 14.26
C ALA A 494 7.45 -14.31 15.18
N THR A 495 8.45 -13.52 14.73
CA THR A 495 9.63 -13.20 15.53
C THR A 495 9.27 -12.48 16.83
N THR A 496 8.30 -11.56 16.79
CA THR A 496 7.85 -10.84 17.99
C THR A 496 7.17 -11.80 18.96
N TRP A 497 6.34 -12.69 18.46
CA TRP A 497 5.69 -13.71 19.29
C TRP A 497 6.71 -14.62 19.99
N ASP A 498 7.73 -15.10 19.27
CA ASP A 498 8.81 -15.89 19.85
C ASP A 498 9.59 -15.12 20.93
N ILE A 499 9.85 -13.83 20.70
CA ILE A 499 10.51 -12.96 21.71
C ILE A 499 9.62 -12.81 22.95
N LEU A 500 8.32 -12.60 22.80
CA LEU A 500 7.39 -12.45 23.92
C LEU A 500 7.27 -13.73 24.74
N ARG A 501 7.20 -14.89 24.08
CA ARG A 501 7.20 -16.20 24.73
C ARG A 501 8.51 -16.45 25.47
N ALA A 502 9.65 -16.14 24.86
CA ALA A 502 10.95 -16.27 25.51
C ALA A 502 11.10 -15.34 26.73
N LEU A 503 10.55 -14.11 26.68
CA LEU A 503 10.53 -13.20 27.84
C LEU A 503 9.60 -13.71 28.95
N ASN A 504 8.46 -14.32 28.61
CA ASN A 504 7.59 -14.97 29.59
C ASN A 504 8.30 -16.14 30.28
N ASP A 505 8.92 -17.00 29.50
CA ASP A 505 9.65 -18.16 30.00
C ASP A 505 10.90 -17.72 30.83
N TYR A 506 11.58 -16.65 30.44
CA TYR A 506 12.61 -16.01 31.27
C TYR A 506 12.04 -15.58 32.63
N GLY A 507 10.91 -14.89 32.65
CA GLY A 507 10.22 -14.47 33.87
C GLY A 507 9.80 -15.66 34.77
N ARG A 508 9.40 -16.79 34.14
CA ARG A 508 9.14 -18.07 34.87
C ARG A 508 10.42 -18.63 35.46
N ALA A 509 11.50 -18.75 34.66
CA ALA A 509 12.80 -19.25 35.13
C ALA A 509 13.37 -18.42 36.28
N ARG A 510 13.15 -17.09 36.28
CA ARG A 510 13.54 -16.21 37.37
C ARG A 510 12.73 -16.39 38.66
N ALA A 511 11.49 -16.85 38.53
CA ALA A 511 10.61 -17.13 39.67
C ALA A 511 10.76 -18.56 40.23
N ASP A 512 11.39 -19.45 39.49
CA ASP A 512 11.58 -20.85 39.86
C ASP A 512 12.89 -20.97 40.69
N GLU A 513 12.77 -21.32 41.96
CA GLU A 513 13.89 -21.50 42.85
C GLU A 513 14.82 -22.68 42.47
N SER A 514 14.31 -23.62 41.66
CA SER A 514 15.08 -24.75 41.15
C SER A 514 16.00 -24.39 39.99
N VAL A 515 15.77 -23.24 39.36
CA VAL A 515 16.46 -22.77 38.14
C VAL A 515 17.43 -21.62 38.49
N THR A 516 18.70 -21.77 38.16
CA THR A 516 19.70 -20.71 38.43
C THR A 516 19.92 -19.88 37.17
N VAL A 517 19.21 -18.75 37.07
CA VAL A 517 19.36 -17.76 35.98
C VAL A 517 19.51 -16.36 36.61
N ARG A 518 20.60 -15.64 36.33
CA ARG A 518 20.88 -14.34 36.93
C ARG A 518 20.30 -13.17 36.15
N ASN A 519 20.30 -13.27 34.83
CA ASN A 519 19.83 -12.22 33.92
C ASN A 519 19.46 -12.80 32.55
N LEU A 520 18.79 -11.98 31.72
CA LEU A 520 18.34 -12.38 30.39
C LEU A 520 19.50 -12.79 29.46
N HIS A 521 20.67 -12.15 29.58
CA HIS A 521 21.83 -12.49 28.76
C HIS A 521 22.33 -13.92 29.00
N GLU A 522 22.39 -14.33 30.27
CA GLU A 522 22.73 -15.70 30.68
C GLU A 522 21.66 -16.68 30.22
N TYR A 523 20.39 -16.35 30.44
CA TYR A 523 19.25 -17.14 29.97
C TYR A 523 19.29 -17.42 28.46
N LEU A 524 19.47 -16.38 27.63
CA LEU A 524 19.55 -16.53 26.17
C LEU A 524 20.81 -17.30 25.70
N SER A 525 21.86 -17.35 26.51
CA SER A 525 23.11 -18.04 26.18
C SER A 525 23.06 -19.53 26.53
N ALA A 526 22.38 -19.88 27.64
CA ALA A 526 22.22 -21.24 28.15
C ALA A 526 20.81 -21.39 28.76
N PRO A 527 19.77 -21.51 27.94
CA PRO A 527 18.41 -21.66 28.43
C PRO A 527 18.27 -22.96 29.21
N PRO A 528 17.53 -22.96 30.34
CA PRO A 528 17.19 -24.19 31.05
C PRO A 528 16.38 -25.16 30.19
N ASP A 529 16.47 -26.45 30.48
CA ASP A 529 15.71 -27.47 29.75
C ASP A 529 14.19 -27.21 29.87
N GLY A 530 13.49 -27.26 28.73
CA GLY A 530 12.05 -27.03 28.65
C GLY A 530 11.61 -25.56 28.52
N PHE A 531 12.56 -24.60 28.54
CA PHE A 531 12.26 -23.19 28.37
C PHE A 531 12.59 -22.70 26.97
N ARG A 532 11.71 -21.84 26.41
CA ARG A 532 11.84 -21.29 25.04
C ARG A 532 12.90 -20.18 25.02
N THR A 533 13.63 -20.07 23.93
CA THR A 533 14.65 -19.03 23.73
C THR A 533 14.61 -18.48 22.31
N VAL A 534 15.25 -17.34 22.12
CA VAL A 534 15.47 -16.73 20.79
C VAL A 534 16.97 -16.47 20.57
N PRO A 535 17.43 -16.35 19.32
CA PRO A 535 18.83 -16.10 19.03
C PRO A 535 19.38 -14.89 19.80
N ARG A 536 20.44 -15.10 20.58
CA ARG A 536 21.08 -14.07 21.42
C ARG A 536 21.48 -12.81 20.64
N GLY A 537 21.83 -12.94 19.36
CA GLY A 537 22.23 -11.81 18.51
C GLY A 537 21.14 -10.74 18.35
N ARG A 538 19.86 -11.12 18.54
CA ARG A 538 18.73 -10.19 18.53
C ARG A 538 18.62 -9.31 19.76
N TYR A 539 19.16 -9.73 20.89
CA TYR A 539 19.13 -8.97 22.14
C TYR A 539 20.25 -7.94 22.20
N LYS A 540 19.90 -6.71 22.50
CA LYS A 540 20.81 -5.58 22.74
C LYS A 540 20.62 -5.10 24.18
N PRO A 541 21.65 -5.27 25.03
CA PRO A 541 21.55 -4.95 26.46
C PRO A 541 21.60 -3.45 26.75
N THR A 542 22.10 -2.63 25.81
CA THR A 542 22.26 -1.18 25.97
C THR A 542 22.05 -0.49 24.63
N GLU A 543 21.78 0.78 24.68
CA GLU A 543 21.80 1.68 23.50
C GLU A 543 23.22 2.17 23.22
N SER A 544 23.42 2.86 22.10
CA SER A 544 24.70 3.50 21.78
C SER A 544 24.94 4.74 22.66
N GLU A 545 26.18 5.09 22.94
CA GLU A 545 26.56 6.30 23.71
C GLU A 545 25.92 7.58 23.12
N THR A 546 25.77 7.66 21.80
CA THR A 546 25.13 8.79 21.13
C THR A 546 23.65 8.93 21.51
N VAL A 547 22.96 7.81 21.71
CA VAL A 547 21.55 7.78 22.13
C VAL A 547 21.44 8.09 23.62
N GLU A 548 22.29 7.52 24.42
CA GLU A 548 22.31 7.73 25.89
C GLU A 548 22.59 9.20 26.27
N ASN A 549 23.51 9.86 25.56
CA ASN A 549 23.95 11.22 25.88
C ASN A 549 23.04 12.33 25.31
N ARG A 550 22.07 12.03 24.44
CA ARG A 550 21.16 13.03 23.88
C ARG A 550 19.77 12.94 24.50
N GLN A 551 19.36 14.00 25.21
CA GLN A 551 18.08 14.08 25.91
C GLN A 551 16.87 13.81 24.99
N ARG A 552 16.91 14.24 23.72
CA ARG A 552 15.85 13.97 22.73
C ARG A 552 15.65 12.47 22.51
N TYR A 553 16.73 11.71 22.31
CA TYR A 553 16.66 10.27 22.04
C TYR A 553 16.29 9.47 23.29
N ARG A 554 16.75 9.90 24.47
CA ARG A 554 16.33 9.30 25.75
C ARG A 554 14.83 9.46 25.97
N LYS A 555 14.26 10.64 25.67
CA LYS A 555 12.83 10.91 25.81
C LYS A 555 11.98 9.97 24.94
N GLU A 556 12.43 9.65 23.72
CA GLU A 556 11.75 8.70 22.83
C GLU A 556 11.74 7.26 23.38
N ARG A 557 12.72 6.90 24.23
CA ARG A 557 12.90 5.59 24.86
C ARG A 557 12.45 5.56 26.32
N THR A 558 11.66 6.53 26.73
CA THR A 558 11.10 6.61 28.08
C THR A 558 9.62 6.24 28.00
N PHE A 559 9.26 5.08 28.57
CA PHE A 559 7.94 4.47 28.43
C PHE A 559 7.24 4.35 29.78
N PRO A 560 5.89 4.29 29.79
CA PRO A 560 5.13 4.03 31.00
C PRO A 560 5.52 2.70 31.62
N VAL A 561 5.51 2.62 32.95
CA VAL A 561 5.72 1.38 33.69
C VAL A 561 4.71 1.28 34.86
N PRO A 562 4.37 0.06 35.30
CA PRO A 562 3.50 -0.15 36.45
C PRO A 562 4.06 0.49 37.74
N GLU A 563 3.15 0.77 38.69
CA GLU A 563 3.51 1.44 39.94
C GLU A 563 4.55 0.69 40.79
N GLN A 564 4.57 -0.62 40.66
CA GLN A 564 5.49 -1.50 41.41
C GLN A 564 6.94 -1.41 40.92
N VAL A 565 7.16 -0.88 39.71
CA VAL A 565 8.53 -0.79 39.13
C VAL A 565 9.27 0.40 39.72
N PRO A 566 10.43 0.20 40.36
CA PRO A 566 11.23 1.29 40.96
C PRO A 566 11.96 2.11 39.88
N GLY A 567 12.35 3.35 40.21
CA GLY A 567 13.14 4.21 39.32
C GLY A 567 12.38 4.96 38.25
N ARG A 568 11.04 4.93 38.30
CA ARG A 568 10.17 5.73 37.43
C ARG A 568 10.24 7.23 37.74
N ASP A 569 10.03 8.05 36.72
CA ASP A 569 9.92 9.51 36.90
C ASP A 569 8.56 9.91 37.50
N ASP A 570 8.35 11.23 37.73
CA ASP A 570 7.12 11.79 38.31
C ASP A 570 5.87 11.53 37.44
N ASN A 571 6.06 11.18 36.17
CA ASN A 571 5.00 10.83 35.20
C ASN A 571 4.77 9.31 35.10
N GLY A 572 5.38 8.52 35.96
CA GLY A 572 5.25 7.05 35.93
C GLY A 572 5.98 6.38 34.76
N ARG A 573 7.03 6.99 34.23
CA ARG A 573 7.76 6.50 33.05
C ARG A 573 9.20 6.13 33.42
N LEU A 574 9.76 5.19 32.66
CA LEU A 574 11.12 4.71 32.84
C LEU A 574 11.88 4.69 31.50
N TYR A 575 13.15 5.08 31.53
CA TYR A 575 14.04 4.92 30.38
C TYR A 575 14.38 3.44 30.17
N MET A 576 14.13 2.93 28.94
CA MET A 576 14.44 1.56 28.55
C MET A 576 15.53 1.57 27.48
N ASP A 577 16.67 1.00 27.80
CA ASP A 577 17.83 0.82 26.91
C ASP A 577 17.88 -0.59 26.29
N ARG A 578 17.30 -1.57 26.99
CA ARG A 578 17.29 -2.97 26.56
C ARG A 578 16.22 -3.20 25.49
N HIS A 579 16.64 -3.81 24.41
CA HIS A 579 15.70 -4.08 23.31
C HIS A 579 16.06 -5.33 22.51
N PHE A 580 15.05 -5.86 21.82
CA PHE A 580 15.20 -6.88 20.79
C PHE A 580 15.09 -6.28 19.40
N VAL A 581 15.93 -6.77 18.50
CA VAL A 581 15.86 -6.52 17.07
C VAL A 581 14.89 -7.51 16.44
N ILE A 582 13.71 -7.06 16.03
CA ILE A 582 12.72 -7.90 15.37
C ILE A 582 13.19 -8.22 13.94
N ALA A 583 13.71 -7.20 13.24
CA ALA A 583 14.34 -7.37 11.93
C ALA A 583 15.47 -6.35 11.74
N THR A 584 16.50 -6.75 10.99
CA THR A 584 17.65 -5.91 10.65
C THR A 584 17.58 -5.33 9.26
N ALA A 585 16.86 -5.97 8.34
CA ALA A 585 16.74 -5.55 6.95
C ALA A 585 15.54 -4.63 6.73
N GLY A 586 15.70 -3.64 5.83
CA GLY A 586 14.66 -2.71 5.41
C GLY A 586 14.68 -1.36 6.15
N ILE A 587 13.96 -0.39 5.57
CA ILE A 587 13.89 1.01 6.03
C ILE A 587 13.29 1.14 7.44
N VAL A 588 12.47 0.17 7.87
CA VAL A 588 11.70 0.26 9.11
C VAL A 588 12.41 -0.36 10.30
N SER A 589 13.17 -1.44 10.13
CA SER A 589 13.97 -2.13 11.15
C SER A 589 13.32 -2.17 12.56
N PRO A 590 12.22 -2.94 12.77
CA PRO A 590 11.41 -2.85 13.99
C PRO A 590 12.12 -3.34 15.25
N ARG A 591 11.74 -2.77 16.41
CA ARG A 591 12.30 -3.02 17.74
C ARG A 591 11.22 -3.28 18.77
N LEU A 592 11.59 -4.07 19.80
CA LEU A 592 10.83 -4.27 21.02
C LEU A 592 11.69 -3.80 22.20
N TYR A 593 11.25 -2.73 22.89
CA TYR A 593 11.92 -2.24 24.11
C TYR A 593 11.22 -2.76 25.36
N PHE A 594 12.01 -3.15 26.35
CA PHE A 594 11.48 -3.72 27.58
C PHE A 594 12.34 -3.35 28.79
N HIS A 595 11.75 -3.47 29.97
CA HIS A 595 12.44 -3.37 31.26
C HIS A 595 12.33 -4.70 32.00
N ASP A 596 13.46 -5.17 32.53
CA ASP A 596 13.53 -6.37 33.36
C ASP A 596 13.25 -6.00 34.81
N ALA A 597 12.06 -6.29 35.29
CA ALA A 597 11.62 -6.10 36.67
C ALA A 597 11.37 -7.46 37.37
N THR A 598 12.01 -8.53 36.89
CA THR A 598 11.91 -9.87 37.49
C THR A 598 12.46 -9.94 38.92
N ASP A 599 13.40 -9.04 39.28
CA ASP A 599 13.98 -8.94 40.61
C ASP A 599 13.14 -8.09 41.59
N VAL A 600 12.05 -7.46 41.13
CA VAL A 600 11.22 -6.59 41.97
C VAL A 600 10.33 -7.46 42.89
N PRO A 601 10.51 -7.39 44.22
CA PRO A 601 9.72 -8.19 45.14
C PRO A 601 8.22 -7.93 45.01
N GLY A 602 7.42 -8.99 44.90
CA GLY A 602 5.97 -8.88 44.77
C GLY A 602 5.48 -8.51 43.38
N TYR A 603 6.39 -8.28 42.41
CA TYR A 603 6.03 -8.02 41.01
C TYR A 603 6.56 -9.11 40.06
N GLY A 604 7.87 -9.29 39.95
CA GLY A 604 8.52 -10.43 39.30
C GLY A 604 8.19 -10.62 37.80
N LYS A 605 8.10 -9.53 37.03
CA LYS A 605 7.73 -9.58 35.61
C LYS A 605 8.65 -8.75 34.70
N VAL A 606 8.59 -9.01 33.42
CA VAL A 606 9.17 -8.16 32.38
C VAL A 606 8.13 -7.16 31.89
N VAL A 607 8.51 -5.90 31.71
CA VAL A 607 7.61 -4.85 31.20
C VAL A 607 7.97 -4.50 29.77
N VAL A 608 7.10 -4.73 28.81
CA VAL A 608 7.26 -4.32 27.43
C VAL A 608 6.67 -2.93 27.23
N GLY A 609 7.56 -1.93 27.01
CA GLY A 609 7.20 -0.51 26.88
C GLY A 609 7.00 -0.04 25.45
N TYR A 610 7.56 -0.75 24.46
CA TYR A 610 7.46 -0.35 23.08
C TYR A 610 7.59 -1.54 22.13
N ILE A 611 6.75 -1.57 21.13
CA ILE A 611 6.87 -2.41 19.93
C ILE A 611 6.58 -1.49 18.73
N GLY A 612 7.51 -1.39 17.78
CA GLY A 612 7.31 -0.50 16.64
C GLY A 612 8.56 -0.29 15.80
N ARG A 613 8.52 0.70 14.92
CA ARG A 613 9.65 1.10 14.07
C ARG A 613 10.86 1.49 14.92
N HIS A 614 12.06 1.36 14.33
CA HIS A 614 13.28 1.86 14.97
C HIS A 614 13.12 3.32 15.41
N LEU A 615 13.43 3.60 16.67
CA LEU A 615 13.38 4.96 17.21
C LEU A 615 14.56 5.78 16.69
N THR A 616 14.43 7.11 16.69
CA THR A 616 15.42 8.03 16.12
C THR A 616 16.80 7.82 16.75
N ASN A 617 17.83 7.79 15.91
CA ASN A 617 19.24 7.77 16.31
C ASN A 617 20.06 8.76 15.46
N GLY A 618 21.37 8.86 15.70
CA GLY A 618 22.25 9.79 14.98
C GLY A 618 22.42 9.52 13.48
N GLN A 619 21.93 8.38 12.97
CA GLN A 619 22.03 7.97 11.56
C GLN A 619 20.69 8.11 10.80
N THR A 620 19.59 8.39 11.51
CA THR A 620 18.24 8.50 10.93
C THR A 620 17.79 9.94 10.72
N ASN A 621 18.70 10.87 10.53
CA ASN A 621 18.37 12.27 10.13
C ASN A 621 18.49 12.45 8.62
#